data_65e048138abb8140150e0947118afafd
#
_entry.id   65e048138abb8140150e0947118afafd
#
_cell.length_a   1.000
_cell.length_b   1.000
_cell.length_c   1.000
_cell.angle_alpha   90.00
_cell.angle_beta   90.00
_cell.angle_gamma   90.00
#
_symmetry.space_group_name_H-M   'P 1'
#
loop_
_entity.id
_entity.type
_entity.pdbx_description
1 polymer ?
#
loop_
_entity_poly.entity_id
_entity_poly.type
_entity_poly.pdbx_seq_one_letter_code
_entity_poly.pdbx_strand_id
1 'polypeptide(L)'
;MNKIYSRLAFTNIKNNKTLYMPYIISGMVMIAMFYVMMFLNNSKGLGKVPGADALASIMGLGCGTIAVFSYIFLFYTNSFIIKRRKKEVGIYNILGMEKRHIARVLIIETLTVALAAIVSGIIAGILFSKLMIMFLYRIINIKAQIDFAVSTGAVV
;
A
#
# COMPACT_ATOMS: atom_id res chain seq x y z
N MET A 1 -20.83 8.81 20.52
CA MET A 1 -20.42 7.39 20.53
C MET A 1 -19.24 7.09 19.58
N ASN A 2 -19.19 7.62 18.35
CA ASN A 2 -18.08 7.33 17.41
C ASN A 2 -16.67 7.74 17.92
N LYS A 3 -16.53 8.82 18.69
CA LYS A 3 -15.24 9.26 19.24
C LYS A 3 -14.60 8.26 20.21
N ILE A 4 -15.40 7.46 20.93
CA ILE A 4 -14.89 6.46 21.87
C ILE A 4 -14.27 5.29 21.11
N TYR A 5 -14.92 4.80 20.06
CA TYR A 5 -14.43 3.69 19.24
C TYR A 5 -13.14 4.06 18.49
N SER A 6 -13.08 5.27 17.93
CA SER A 6 -11.85 5.72 17.24
C SER A 6 -10.68 5.92 18.22
N ARG A 7 -10.95 6.46 19.43
CA ARG A 7 -9.92 6.60 20.47
C ARG A 7 -9.42 5.23 20.96
N LEU A 8 -10.32 4.28 21.14
CA LEU A 8 -9.98 2.91 21.53
C LEU A 8 -9.14 2.22 20.44
N ALA A 9 -9.56 2.33 19.17
CA ALA A 9 -8.82 1.79 18.03
C ALA A 9 -7.41 2.38 17.93
N PHE A 10 -7.25 3.69 18.08
CA PHE A 10 -5.94 4.35 18.04
C PHE A 10 -5.05 3.93 19.21
N THR A 11 -5.61 3.82 20.41
CA THR A 11 -4.88 3.34 21.59
C THR A 11 -4.41 1.90 21.41
N ASN A 12 -5.26 1.05 20.84
CA ASN A 12 -4.92 -0.34 20.53
C ASN A 12 -3.78 -0.44 19.50
N ILE A 13 -3.83 0.35 18.43
CA ILE A 13 -2.74 0.40 17.43
C ILE A 13 -1.44 0.84 18.10
N LYS A 14 -1.50 1.85 18.95
CA LYS A 14 -0.32 2.36 19.67
C LYS A 14 0.27 1.34 20.64
N ASN A 15 -0.57 0.61 21.35
CA ASN A 15 -0.12 -0.38 22.32
C ASN A 15 0.39 -1.68 21.64
N ASN A 16 -0.15 -2.03 20.48
CA ASN A 16 0.21 -3.23 19.73
C ASN A 16 1.08 -2.93 18.49
N LYS A 17 2.00 -1.97 18.60
CA LYS A 17 2.87 -1.55 17.48
C LYS A 17 3.59 -2.71 16.80
N THR A 18 4.09 -3.65 17.58
CA THR A 18 4.81 -4.84 17.09
C THR A 18 3.96 -5.70 16.14
N LEU A 19 2.64 -5.64 16.26
CA LEU A 19 1.72 -6.35 15.38
C LEU A 19 1.41 -5.57 14.10
N TYR A 20 1.22 -4.24 14.21
CA TYR A 20 0.77 -3.39 13.11
C TYR A 20 1.90 -2.85 12.23
N MET A 21 3.10 -2.61 12.81
CA MET A 21 4.24 -2.10 12.06
C MET A 21 4.64 -2.96 10.86
N PRO A 22 4.80 -4.30 11.01
CA PRO A 22 5.11 -5.15 9.86
C PRO A 22 4.04 -5.07 8.76
N TYR A 23 2.76 -4.96 9.13
CA TYR A 23 1.67 -4.82 8.19
C TYR A 23 1.74 -3.50 7.41
N ILE A 24 1.95 -2.38 8.12
CA ILE A 24 2.07 -1.06 7.49
C ILE A 24 3.27 -1.02 6.54
N ILE A 25 4.42 -1.54 6.97
CA ILE A 25 5.63 -1.57 6.16
C ILE A 25 5.44 -2.44 4.91
N SER A 26 4.90 -3.64 5.06
CA SER A 26 4.66 -4.52 3.91
C SER A 26 3.61 -3.95 2.95
N GLY A 27 2.53 -3.38 3.46
CA GLY A 27 1.53 -2.68 2.65
C GLY A 27 2.13 -1.46 1.92
N MET A 28 2.94 -0.65 2.62
CA MET A 28 3.67 0.47 2.03
C MET A 28 4.56 0.03 0.86
N VAL A 29 5.35 -1.04 1.04
CA VAL A 29 6.25 -1.55 0.00
C VAL A 29 5.46 -2.04 -1.21
N MET A 30 4.38 -2.82 -1.00
CA MET A 30 3.55 -3.32 -2.09
C MET A 30 2.90 -2.20 -2.90
N ILE A 31 2.34 -1.19 -2.23
CA ILE A 31 1.72 -0.04 -2.89
C ILE A 31 2.78 0.79 -3.61
N ALA A 32 3.96 1.00 -3.01
CA ALA A 32 5.05 1.70 -3.65
C ALA A 32 5.55 0.99 -4.91
N MET A 33 5.71 -0.33 -4.88
CA MET A 33 6.10 -1.13 -6.05
C MET A 33 5.06 -1.02 -7.17
N PHE A 34 3.78 -1.16 -6.83
CA PHE A 34 2.70 -1.00 -7.81
C PHE A 34 2.71 0.39 -8.44
N TYR A 35 2.86 1.44 -7.63
CA TYR A 35 2.95 2.82 -8.10
C TYR A 35 4.13 3.03 -9.05
N VAL A 36 5.32 2.54 -8.69
CA VAL A 36 6.54 2.65 -9.52
C VAL A 36 6.35 1.98 -10.88
N MET A 37 5.79 0.76 -10.89
CA MET A 37 5.53 0.03 -12.15
C MET A 37 4.49 0.75 -13.03
N MET A 38 3.42 1.24 -12.43
CA MET A 38 2.39 1.99 -13.14
C MET A 38 2.94 3.30 -13.71
N PHE A 39 3.78 4.00 -12.93
CA PHE A 39 4.45 5.21 -13.36
C PHE A 39 5.41 4.97 -14.53
N LEU A 40 6.21 3.90 -14.47
CA LEU A 40 7.12 3.51 -15.55
C LEU A 40 6.35 3.16 -16.84
N ASN A 41 5.28 2.39 -16.70
CA ASN A 41 4.44 2.01 -17.83
C ASN A 41 3.83 3.23 -18.56
N ASN A 42 3.46 4.27 -17.81
CA ASN A 42 2.87 5.51 -18.34
C ASN A 42 3.90 6.57 -18.76
N SER A 43 5.19 6.29 -18.61
CA SER A 43 6.26 7.26 -18.89
C SER A 43 6.45 7.47 -20.38
N LYS A 44 6.12 8.67 -20.88
CA LYS A 44 6.27 9.08 -22.28
C LYS A 44 7.70 8.94 -22.84
N GLY A 45 8.72 8.93 -21.97
CA GLY A 45 10.13 8.76 -22.34
C GLY A 45 10.46 7.37 -22.88
N LEU A 46 9.76 6.34 -22.41
CA LEU A 46 9.94 4.96 -22.86
C LEU A 46 9.32 4.69 -24.24
N GLY A 47 8.33 5.46 -24.68
CA GLY A 47 7.71 5.35 -25.98
C GLY A 47 8.60 5.75 -27.18
N LYS A 48 9.80 6.31 -26.93
CA LYS A 48 10.77 6.69 -27.96
C LYS A 48 11.91 5.70 -28.14
N VAL A 49 11.92 4.61 -27.38
CA VAL A 49 12.96 3.58 -27.43
C VAL A 49 12.57 2.50 -28.45
N PRO A 50 13.52 1.96 -29.25
CA PRO A 50 13.25 0.81 -30.11
C PRO A 50 12.68 -0.34 -29.28
N GLY A 51 11.52 -0.90 -29.67
CA GLY A 51 10.84 -1.95 -28.91
C GLY A 51 9.92 -1.45 -27.79
N ALA A 52 9.50 -0.17 -27.81
CA ALA A 52 8.61 0.44 -26.82
C ALA A 52 7.32 -0.36 -26.59
N ASP A 53 6.71 -0.92 -27.65
CA ASP A 53 5.47 -1.69 -27.55
C ASP A 53 5.65 -3.00 -26.77
N ALA A 54 6.78 -3.68 -27.00
CA ALA A 54 7.13 -4.89 -26.26
C ALA A 54 7.40 -4.56 -24.78
N LEU A 55 8.12 -3.47 -24.50
CA LEU A 55 8.36 -2.98 -23.15
C LEU A 55 7.06 -2.61 -22.42
N ALA A 56 6.16 -1.89 -23.07
CA ALA A 56 4.85 -1.52 -22.49
C ALA A 56 4.01 -2.77 -22.16
N SER A 57 4.02 -3.77 -23.04
CA SER A 57 3.30 -5.02 -22.82
C SER A 57 3.86 -5.81 -21.62
N ILE A 58 5.18 -5.92 -21.51
CA ILE A 58 5.86 -6.60 -20.39
C ILE A 58 5.59 -5.84 -19.07
N MET A 59 5.68 -4.52 -19.09
CA MET A 59 5.38 -3.69 -17.91
C MET A 59 3.91 -3.78 -17.50
N GLY A 60 2.99 -3.82 -18.45
CA GLY A 60 1.57 -4.03 -18.21
C GLY A 60 1.29 -5.36 -17.52
N LEU A 61 1.90 -6.44 -18.01
CA LEU A 61 1.83 -7.76 -17.35
C LEU A 61 2.43 -7.73 -15.94
N GLY A 62 3.55 -7.02 -15.76
CA GLY A 62 4.18 -6.80 -14.46
C GLY A 62 3.24 -6.08 -13.48
N CYS A 63 2.58 -5.02 -13.92
CA CYS A 63 1.57 -4.30 -13.11
C CYS A 63 0.43 -5.23 -12.68
N GLY A 64 -0.12 -6.00 -13.61
CA GLY A 64 -1.19 -6.95 -13.32
C GLY A 64 -0.76 -8.01 -12.30
N THR A 65 0.43 -8.56 -12.47
CA THR A 65 1.01 -9.55 -11.56
C THR A 65 1.19 -8.97 -10.15
N ILE A 66 1.80 -7.79 -10.03
CA ILE A 66 2.00 -7.12 -8.74
C ILE A 66 0.66 -6.80 -8.08
N ALA A 67 -0.35 -6.34 -8.83
CA ALA A 67 -1.68 -6.06 -8.30
C ALA A 67 -2.32 -7.31 -7.67
N VAL A 68 -2.28 -8.44 -8.38
CA VAL A 68 -2.85 -9.71 -7.89
C VAL A 68 -2.13 -10.18 -6.63
N PHE A 69 -0.79 -10.21 -6.64
CA PHE A 69 -0.01 -10.61 -5.47
C PHE A 69 -0.19 -9.67 -4.29
N SER A 70 -0.25 -8.36 -4.52
CA SER A 70 -0.52 -7.37 -3.47
C SER A 70 -1.88 -7.59 -2.84
N TYR A 71 -2.92 -7.84 -3.64
CA TYR A 71 -4.26 -8.13 -3.13
C TYR A 71 -4.28 -9.37 -2.24
N ILE A 72 -3.72 -10.49 -2.73
CA ILE A 72 -3.65 -11.76 -1.98
C ILE A 72 -2.87 -11.57 -0.68
N PHE A 73 -1.73 -10.90 -0.75
CA PHE A 73 -0.86 -10.66 0.40
C PHE A 73 -1.53 -9.79 1.47
N LEU A 74 -2.15 -8.68 1.07
CA LEU A 74 -2.86 -7.79 2.00
C LEU A 74 -4.04 -8.49 2.64
N PHE A 75 -4.79 -9.29 1.87
CA PHE A 75 -5.90 -10.08 2.39
C PHE A 75 -5.43 -11.12 3.43
N TYR A 76 -4.36 -11.85 3.11
CA TYR A 76 -3.79 -12.84 4.02
C TYR A 76 -3.25 -12.19 5.31
N THR A 77 -2.52 -11.09 5.18
CA THR A 77 -1.93 -10.38 6.32
C THR A 77 -3.01 -9.79 7.22
N ASN A 78 -4.08 -9.23 6.65
CA ASN A 78 -5.23 -8.74 7.41
C ASN A 78 -5.92 -9.87 8.19
N SER A 79 -6.14 -11.01 7.54
CA SER A 79 -6.69 -12.20 8.19
C SER A 79 -5.83 -12.71 9.35
N PHE A 80 -4.51 -12.65 9.18
CA PHE A 80 -3.55 -13.03 10.22
C PHE A 80 -3.63 -12.10 11.44
N ILE A 81 -3.70 -10.79 11.25
CA ILE A 81 -3.86 -9.82 12.34
C ILE A 81 -5.13 -10.09 13.13
N ILE A 82 -6.26 -10.29 12.44
CA ILE A 82 -7.55 -10.60 13.09
C ILE A 82 -7.46 -11.89 13.91
N LYS A 83 -6.78 -12.92 13.37
CA LYS A 83 -6.59 -14.19 14.11
C LYS A 83 -5.75 -14.02 15.36
N ARG A 84 -4.68 -13.23 15.32
CA ARG A 84 -3.84 -12.96 16.51
C ARG A 84 -4.58 -12.20 17.60
N ARG A 85 -5.53 -11.36 17.24
CA ARG A 85 -6.32 -10.58 18.20
C ARG A 85 -7.51 -11.33 18.81
N LYS A 86 -7.74 -12.58 18.44
CA LYS A 86 -8.84 -13.40 19.01
C LYS A 86 -8.84 -13.45 20.55
N LYS A 87 -7.66 -13.45 21.19
CA LYS A 87 -7.54 -13.42 22.64
C LYS A 87 -8.07 -12.12 23.25
N GLU A 88 -7.71 -10.97 22.69
CA GLU A 88 -8.17 -9.65 23.13
C GLU A 88 -9.68 -9.50 22.90
N VAL A 89 -10.17 -9.94 21.75
CA VAL A 89 -11.60 -9.96 21.43
C VAL A 89 -12.38 -10.85 22.41
N GLY A 90 -11.80 -11.99 22.81
CA GLY A 90 -12.36 -12.85 23.85
C GLY A 90 -12.52 -12.16 25.19
N ILE A 91 -11.52 -11.39 25.62
CA ILE A 91 -11.56 -10.62 26.88
C ILE A 91 -12.66 -9.55 26.82
N TYR A 92 -12.81 -8.84 25.71
CA TYR A 92 -13.89 -7.86 25.54
C TYR A 92 -15.29 -8.49 25.60
N ASN A 93 -15.41 -9.71 25.10
CA ASN A 93 -16.67 -10.46 25.16
C ASN A 93 -17.02 -10.89 26.60
N ILE A 94 -16.02 -11.30 27.39
CA ILE A 94 -16.19 -11.63 28.82
C ILE A 94 -16.56 -10.39 29.65
N LEU A 95 -16.01 -9.22 29.30
CA LEU A 95 -16.34 -7.93 29.92
C LEU A 95 -17.73 -7.39 29.53
N GLY A 96 -18.52 -8.16 28.77
CA GLY A 96 -19.90 -7.80 28.43
C GLY A 96 -20.04 -6.88 27.21
N MET A 97 -18.99 -6.67 26.42
CA MET A 97 -19.12 -5.92 25.19
C MET A 97 -19.86 -6.73 24.11
N GLU A 98 -20.92 -6.14 23.54
CA GLU A 98 -21.64 -6.74 22.42
C GLU A 98 -20.72 -6.95 21.20
N LYS A 99 -20.92 -8.05 20.49
CA LYS A 99 -20.15 -8.41 19.26
C LYS A 99 -20.14 -7.30 18.23
N ARG A 100 -21.22 -6.50 18.12
CA ARG A 100 -21.33 -5.35 17.20
C ARG A 100 -20.35 -4.22 17.55
N HIS A 101 -20.13 -3.97 18.83
CA HIS A 101 -19.21 -2.93 19.29
C HIS A 101 -17.76 -3.35 19.03
N ILE A 102 -17.43 -4.62 19.30
CA ILE A 102 -16.12 -5.18 19.01
C ILE A 102 -15.82 -5.15 17.51
N ALA A 103 -16.79 -5.54 16.67
CA ALA A 103 -16.64 -5.49 15.21
C ALA A 103 -16.36 -4.05 14.70
N ARG A 104 -17.06 -3.03 15.22
CA ARG A 104 -16.82 -1.63 14.86
C ARG A 104 -15.41 -1.16 15.22
N VAL A 105 -14.91 -1.52 16.40
CA VAL A 105 -13.52 -1.19 16.81
C VAL A 105 -12.54 -1.81 15.83
N LEU A 106 -12.69 -3.11 15.49
CA LEU A 106 -11.83 -3.82 14.57
C LEU A 106 -11.85 -3.22 13.15
N ILE A 107 -13.03 -2.84 12.65
CA ILE A 107 -13.17 -2.20 11.34
C ILE A 107 -12.44 -0.85 11.32
N ILE A 108 -12.66 0.01 12.31
CA ILE A 108 -12.01 1.31 12.39
C ILE A 108 -10.49 1.15 12.47
N GLU A 109 -10.02 0.19 13.24
CA GLU A 109 -8.60 -0.12 13.39
C GLU A 109 -7.97 -0.60 12.09
N THR A 110 -8.58 -1.58 11.42
CA THR A 110 -8.11 -2.09 10.12
C THR A 110 -8.11 -0.98 9.08
N LEU A 111 -9.15 -0.15 9.04
CA LEU A 111 -9.28 0.97 8.10
C LEU A 111 -8.21 2.04 8.33
N THR A 112 -7.93 2.36 9.60
CA THR A 112 -6.88 3.33 9.96
C THR A 112 -5.50 2.84 9.54
N VAL A 113 -5.19 1.57 9.78
CA VAL A 113 -3.91 0.96 9.41
C VAL A 113 -3.76 0.84 7.90
N ALA A 114 -4.84 0.47 7.19
CA ALA A 114 -4.86 0.42 5.73
C ALA A 114 -4.63 1.81 5.12
N LEU A 115 -5.30 2.85 5.61
CA LEU A 115 -5.09 4.23 5.17
C LEU A 115 -3.64 4.68 5.41
N ALA A 116 -3.07 4.37 6.57
CA ALA A 116 -1.68 4.68 6.87
C ALA A 116 -0.71 4.00 5.88
N ALA A 117 -0.95 2.72 5.54
CA ALA A 117 -0.17 1.99 4.55
C ALA A 117 -0.31 2.60 3.15
N ILE A 118 -1.53 2.98 2.74
CA ILE A 118 -1.78 3.59 1.43
C ILE A 118 -1.06 4.94 1.32
N VAL A 119 -1.25 5.83 2.28
CA VAL A 119 -0.64 7.17 2.25
C VAL A 119 0.88 7.07 2.25
N SER A 120 1.46 6.27 3.14
CA SER A 120 2.92 6.07 3.19
C SER A 120 3.45 5.37 1.94
N GLY A 121 2.70 4.42 1.37
CA GLY A 121 3.05 3.72 0.15
C GLY A 121 3.06 4.62 -1.09
N ILE A 122 2.07 5.51 -1.23
CA ILE A 122 2.03 6.49 -2.32
C ILE A 122 3.21 7.47 -2.20
N ILE A 123 3.48 8.01 -1.00
CA ILE A 123 4.61 8.92 -0.78
C ILE A 123 5.92 8.23 -1.14
N ALA A 124 6.15 7.02 -0.65
CA ALA A 124 7.33 6.24 -1.00
C ALA A 124 7.39 5.94 -2.51
N GLY A 125 6.27 5.55 -3.13
CA GLY A 125 6.17 5.28 -4.55
C GLY A 125 6.55 6.49 -5.41
N ILE A 126 6.10 7.69 -5.05
CA ILE A 126 6.46 8.93 -5.75
C ILE A 126 7.98 9.20 -5.63
N LEU A 127 8.57 9.01 -4.46
CA LEU A 127 10.01 9.19 -4.27
C LEU A 127 10.82 8.19 -5.08
N PHE A 128 10.47 6.90 -4.99
CA PHE A 128 11.16 5.83 -5.71
C PHE A 128 10.96 5.90 -7.22
N SER A 129 9.80 6.33 -7.72
CA SER A 129 9.56 6.46 -9.16
C SER A 129 10.49 7.49 -9.80
N LYS A 130 10.75 8.61 -9.11
CA LYS A 130 11.72 9.63 -9.58
C LYS A 130 13.15 9.09 -9.61
N LEU A 131 13.55 8.34 -8.59
CA LEU A 131 14.86 7.70 -8.57
C LEU A 131 15.01 6.68 -9.70
N MET A 132 14.00 5.84 -9.94
CA MET A 132 14.01 4.83 -11.00
C MET A 132 14.12 5.44 -12.38
N ILE A 133 13.38 6.50 -12.68
CA ILE A 133 13.51 7.20 -13.96
C ILE A 133 14.91 7.79 -14.12
N MET A 134 15.45 8.41 -13.08
CA MET A 134 16.81 8.98 -13.11
C MET A 134 17.86 7.90 -13.41
N PHE A 135 17.74 6.72 -12.81
CA PHE A 135 18.57 5.55 -13.10
C PHE A 135 18.41 5.06 -14.55
N LEU A 136 17.17 4.92 -15.02
CA LEU A 136 16.85 4.49 -16.38
C LEU A 136 17.47 5.43 -17.43
N TYR A 137 17.31 6.74 -17.29
CA TYR A 137 17.90 7.71 -18.21
C TYR A 137 19.42 7.69 -18.19
N ARG A 138 20.03 7.45 -17.03
CA ARG A 138 21.49 7.32 -16.94
C ARG A 138 22.01 6.07 -17.65
N ILE A 139 21.28 4.96 -17.60
CA ILE A 139 21.65 3.70 -18.25
C ILE A 139 21.48 3.80 -19.79
N ILE A 140 20.38 4.41 -20.24
CA ILE A 140 20.05 4.48 -21.68
C ILE A 140 20.78 5.65 -22.39
N ASN A 141 21.53 6.48 -21.65
CA ASN A 141 22.29 7.63 -22.17
C ASN A 141 21.44 8.66 -22.95
N ILE A 142 20.15 8.73 -22.66
CA ILE A 142 19.22 9.71 -23.25
C ILE A 142 19.21 10.95 -22.36
N LYS A 143 19.36 12.15 -22.96
CA LYS A 143 19.21 13.43 -22.24
C LYS A 143 17.82 13.52 -21.61
N ALA A 144 17.77 13.42 -20.29
CA ALA A 144 16.56 13.43 -19.51
C ALA A 144 15.89 14.81 -19.53
N GLN A 145 14.72 14.93 -20.10
CA GLN A 145 13.77 15.94 -19.67
C GLN A 145 13.08 15.39 -18.41
N ILE A 146 13.50 15.89 -17.26
CA ILE A 146 12.87 15.55 -15.97
C ILE A 146 11.56 16.33 -15.91
N ASP A 147 10.50 15.71 -16.39
CA ASP A 147 9.15 16.24 -16.22
C ASP A 147 8.66 15.87 -14.82
N PHE A 148 8.34 16.89 -14.01
CA PHE A 148 7.83 16.73 -12.64
C PHE A 148 6.33 16.32 -12.62
N ALA A 149 5.90 15.52 -13.58
CA ALA A 149 4.52 15.07 -13.64
C ALA A 149 4.23 13.99 -12.58
N VAL A 150 3.35 14.31 -11.65
CA VAL A 150 2.68 13.30 -10.84
C VAL A 150 1.70 12.57 -11.77
N SER A 151 1.92 11.28 -11.98
CA SER A 151 0.99 10.48 -12.80
C SER A 151 -0.34 10.33 -12.05
N THR A 152 -1.31 11.15 -12.42
CA THR A 152 -2.68 11.07 -11.89
C THR A 152 -3.34 9.72 -12.14
N GLY A 153 -2.93 9.01 -13.20
CA GLY A 153 -3.43 7.67 -13.48
C GLY A 153 -2.94 6.55 -12.54
N ALA A 154 -1.98 6.84 -11.65
CA ALA A 154 -1.51 5.87 -10.66
C ALA A 154 -2.19 6.04 -9.29
N VAL A 155 -2.98 7.10 -9.10
CA VAL A 155 -3.66 7.44 -7.84
C VAL A 155 -5.17 7.18 -7.93
N VAL A 156 -5.74 7.03 -9.13
CA VAL A 156 -7.12 6.65 -9.41
C VAL A 156 -7.17 5.19 -9.79
#